data_20c56d87bbf5377cf6340dc3f830d54d
#
_entry.id   20c56d87bbf5377cf6340dc3f830d54d
#
_cell.length_a   1.000
_cell.length_b   1.000
_cell.length_c   1.000
_cell.angle_alpha   90.00
_cell.angle_beta   90.00
_cell.angle_gamma   90.00
#
_symmetry.space_group_name_H-M   'P 1'
#
loop_
_entity.id
_entity.type
_entity.pdbx_description
1 polymer ?
#
loop_
_entity_poly.entity_id
_entity_poly.type
_entity_poly.pdbx_seq_one_letter_code
_entity_poly.pdbx_strand_id
1 'polypeptide(L)'
;MQITPAHPSGDYVVAIHGGAFIFPPSIFHWLDYTVMAHQTSATIEVPIYPLIQQGGTAGTVVPQMAGLISTEIAAHGAPHVSVIGDSAGGNLALAAAEYMVAHGDPVPASMVLLSPWLDVGMTNPSIAFVQDPLLPVGPGQLLGKEWAGNLSVTNPEVSPLYGSLNGLPPTYVYSGNLDSLSPDVLVLQQEAAAVGAPMSFVLANGQIHDWILLTLDGPQYWPQIDQELGI
;
A
#
# COMPACT_ATOMS: atom_id res chain seq x y z
N MET A 1 5.97 -13.25 -7.53
CA MET A 1 5.96 -13.43 -9.02
C MET A 1 6.58 -12.20 -9.63
N GLN A 2 7.34 -12.36 -10.73
CA GLN A 2 8.10 -11.25 -11.29
C GLN A 2 7.69 -10.99 -12.75
N ILE A 3 7.52 -9.71 -13.09
CA ILE A 3 7.32 -9.25 -14.47
C ILE A 3 8.61 -8.53 -14.87
N THR A 4 9.37 -9.16 -15.77
CA THR A 4 10.68 -8.65 -16.20
C THR A 4 10.58 -8.20 -17.65
N PRO A 5 10.83 -6.92 -17.95
CA PRO A 5 10.86 -6.43 -19.33
C PRO A 5 12.05 -7.01 -20.12
N ALA A 6 11.97 -6.94 -21.45
CA ALA A 6 13.03 -7.48 -22.31
C ALA A 6 14.39 -6.78 -22.12
N HIS A 7 14.37 -5.51 -21.72
CA HIS A 7 15.56 -4.68 -21.45
C HIS A 7 15.34 -3.96 -20.12
N PRO A 8 15.65 -4.62 -18.97
CA PRO A 8 15.44 -4.02 -17.65
C PRO A 8 16.29 -2.77 -17.42
N SER A 9 15.69 -1.73 -16.80
CA SER A 9 16.41 -0.51 -16.39
C SER A 9 17.39 -0.76 -15.25
N GLY A 10 17.13 -1.75 -14.43
CA GLY A 10 17.82 -1.99 -13.17
C GLY A 10 17.00 -1.55 -11.95
N ASP A 11 15.88 -0.87 -12.17
CA ASP A 11 14.96 -0.47 -11.10
C ASP A 11 13.95 -1.57 -10.81
N TYR A 12 13.57 -1.69 -9.54
CA TYR A 12 12.67 -2.71 -9.01
C TYR A 12 11.51 -2.07 -8.25
N VAL A 13 10.30 -2.55 -8.51
CA VAL A 13 9.11 -2.15 -7.77
C VAL A 13 8.50 -3.38 -7.11
N VAL A 14 8.38 -3.38 -5.78
CA VAL A 14 7.60 -4.37 -5.04
C VAL A 14 6.15 -3.90 -5.05
N ALA A 15 5.30 -4.57 -5.84
CA ALA A 15 3.90 -4.22 -6.04
C ALA A 15 2.99 -5.13 -5.21
N ILE A 16 2.49 -4.60 -4.10
CA ILE A 16 1.72 -5.33 -3.09
C ILE A 16 0.24 -5.15 -3.36
N HIS A 17 -0.41 -6.21 -3.84
CA HIS A 17 -1.81 -6.16 -4.25
C HIS A 17 -2.79 -6.00 -3.08
N GLY A 18 -3.92 -5.30 -3.35
CA GLY A 18 -5.07 -5.22 -2.47
C GLY A 18 -5.92 -6.49 -2.46
N GLY A 19 -7.19 -6.33 -2.09
CA GLY A 19 -8.16 -7.44 -2.04
C GLY A 19 -8.52 -7.86 -0.61
N ALA A 20 -8.50 -6.92 0.33
CA ALA A 20 -8.97 -7.10 1.72
C ALA A 20 -8.35 -8.30 2.44
N PHE A 21 -7.11 -8.68 2.10
CA PHE A 21 -6.38 -9.85 2.61
C PHE A 21 -7.05 -11.21 2.34
N ILE A 22 -8.08 -11.26 1.50
CA ILE A 22 -8.82 -12.49 1.14
C ILE A 22 -8.83 -12.80 -0.36
N PHE A 23 -8.55 -11.81 -1.22
CA PHE A 23 -8.49 -12.00 -2.66
C PHE A 23 -7.05 -11.95 -3.17
N PRO A 24 -6.69 -12.82 -4.15
CA PRO A 24 -5.41 -12.72 -4.84
C PRO A 24 -5.39 -11.52 -5.80
N PRO A 25 -4.23 -11.20 -6.42
CA PRO A 25 -4.15 -10.14 -7.43
C PRO A 25 -5.21 -10.32 -8.51
N SER A 26 -5.96 -9.27 -8.79
CA SER A 26 -7.00 -9.23 -9.83
C SER A 26 -6.39 -9.07 -11.22
N ILE A 27 -7.21 -9.19 -12.26
CA ILE A 27 -6.80 -8.92 -13.64
C ILE A 27 -6.33 -7.46 -13.83
N PHE A 28 -6.88 -6.51 -13.07
CA PHE A 28 -6.49 -5.10 -13.12
C PHE A 28 -5.05 -4.91 -12.61
N HIS A 29 -4.68 -5.54 -11.49
CA HIS A 29 -3.30 -5.53 -11.00
C HIS A 29 -2.31 -6.04 -12.05
N TRP A 30 -2.60 -7.22 -12.65
CA TRP A 30 -1.73 -7.79 -13.68
C TRP A 30 -1.62 -6.90 -14.91
N LEU A 31 -2.72 -6.25 -15.32
CA LEU A 31 -2.71 -5.34 -16.46
C LEU A 31 -1.83 -4.12 -16.16
N ASP A 32 -2.08 -3.44 -15.04
CA ASP A 32 -1.39 -2.21 -14.68
C ASP A 32 0.10 -2.44 -14.44
N TYR A 33 0.46 -3.49 -13.70
CA TYR A 33 1.86 -3.85 -13.47
C TYR A 33 2.59 -4.26 -14.75
N THR A 34 1.90 -4.91 -15.70
CA THR A 34 2.48 -5.24 -17.00
C THR A 34 2.69 -3.98 -17.85
N VAL A 35 1.75 -3.05 -17.83
CA VAL A 35 1.88 -1.75 -18.52
C VAL A 35 3.01 -0.94 -17.91
N MET A 36 3.08 -0.84 -16.58
CA MET A 36 4.17 -0.19 -15.84
C MET A 36 5.53 -0.78 -16.25
N ALA A 37 5.71 -2.10 -16.16
CA ALA A 37 6.97 -2.76 -16.55
C ALA A 37 7.34 -2.47 -18.01
N HIS A 38 6.36 -2.44 -18.91
CA HIS A 38 6.60 -2.18 -20.34
C HIS A 38 6.99 -0.72 -20.61
N GLN A 39 6.36 0.24 -19.93
CA GLN A 39 6.58 1.66 -20.16
C GLN A 39 7.86 2.18 -19.51
N THR A 40 8.20 1.68 -18.32
CA THR A 40 9.33 2.17 -17.52
C THR A 40 10.58 1.33 -17.66
N SER A 41 10.47 0.11 -18.18
CA SER A 41 11.53 -0.90 -18.15
C SER A 41 11.94 -1.36 -16.73
N ALA A 42 11.20 -1.00 -15.70
CA ALA A 42 11.42 -1.51 -14.34
C ALA A 42 10.96 -2.97 -14.21
N THR A 43 11.61 -3.72 -13.34
CA THR A 43 11.17 -5.06 -12.96
C THR A 43 10.15 -4.95 -11.83
N ILE A 44 8.98 -5.58 -12.00
CA ILE A 44 7.90 -5.54 -11.00
C ILE A 44 7.85 -6.88 -10.28
N GLU A 45 8.15 -6.88 -8.99
CA GLU A 45 7.96 -8.03 -8.11
C GLU A 45 6.58 -7.98 -7.47
N VAL A 46 5.74 -8.98 -7.74
CA VAL A 46 4.39 -9.11 -7.20
C VAL A 46 4.37 -10.23 -6.16
N PRO A 47 4.47 -9.91 -4.86
CA PRO A 47 4.41 -10.89 -3.80
C PRO A 47 3.02 -11.54 -3.72
N ILE A 48 2.98 -12.87 -3.75
CA ILE A 48 1.75 -13.64 -3.49
C ILE A 48 1.80 -14.05 -2.02
N TYR A 49 1.40 -13.13 -1.18
CA TYR A 49 1.43 -13.32 0.28
C TYR A 49 0.28 -14.21 0.77
N PRO A 50 0.44 -14.91 1.92
CA PRO A 50 -0.62 -15.72 2.51
C PRO A 50 -1.85 -14.89 2.86
N LEU A 51 -3.00 -15.25 2.32
CA LEU A 51 -4.28 -14.64 2.62
C LEU A 51 -4.87 -15.18 3.94
N ILE A 52 -5.87 -14.51 4.51
CA ILE A 52 -6.51 -14.90 5.78
C ILE A 52 -6.94 -16.38 5.76
N GLN A 53 -7.62 -16.82 4.69
CA GLN A 53 -8.06 -18.21 4.54
C GLN A 53 -6.91 -19.23 4.38
N GLN A 54 -5.69 -18.75 4.19
CA GLN A 54 -4.45 -19.56 4.14
C GLN A 54 -3.66 -19.45 5.43
N GLY A 55 -4.22 -18.80 6.46
CA GLY A 55 -3.58 -18.59 7.77
C GLY A 55 -2.69 -17.34 7.82
N GLY A 56 -2.77 -16.45 6.82
CA GLY A 56 -2.08 -15.15 6.84
C GLY A 56 -2.66 -14.23 7.91
N THR A 57 -1.79 -13.61 8.69
CA THR A 57 -2.11 -12.58 9.68
C THR A 57 -1.07 -11.47 9.64
N ALA A 58 -1.38 -10.29 10.14
CA ALA A 58 -0.43 -9.17 10.20
C ALA A 58 0.89 -9.58 10.82
N GLY A 59 0.87 -10.19 12.02
CA GLY A 59 2.10 -10.60 12.72
C GLY A 59 2.94 -11.65 12.00
N THR A 60 2.42 -12.31 10.96
CA THR A 60 3.19 -13.25 10.13
C THR A 60 3.59 -12.66 8.80
N VAL A 61 2.71 -11.89 8.15
CA VAL A 61 2.93 -11.42 6.78
C VAL A 61 3.72 -10.11 6.74
N VAL A 62 3.55 -9.20 7.71
CA VAL A 62 4.30 -7.93 7.74
C VAL A 62 5.81 -8.17 7.86
N PRO A 63 6.33 -9.00 8.79
CA PRO A 63 7.77 -9.31 8.83
C PRO A 63 8.27 -10.00 7.55
N GLN A 64 7.45 -10.85 6.92
CA GLN A 64 7.82 -11.50 5.66
C GLN A 64 7.92 -10.48 4.51
N MET A 65 6.99 -9.53 4.44
CA MET A 65 7.03 -8.47 3.45
C MET A 65 8.23 -7.54 3.65
N ALA A 66 8.51 -7.13 4.89
CA ALA A 66 9.71 -6.38 5.23
C ALA A 66 10.99 -7.14 4.82
N GLY A 67 11.04 -8.45 5.08
CA GLY A 67 12.15 -9.30 4.65
C GLY A 67 12.30 -9.42 3.14
N LEU A 68 11.20 -9.44 2.37
CA LEU A 68 11.24 -9.41 0.92
C LEU A 68 11.82 -8.07 0.42
N ILE A 69 11.30 -6.94 0.91
CA ILE A 69 11.79 -5.61 0.54
C ILE A 69 13.29 -5.47 0.89
N SER A 70 13.70 -5.91 2.07
CA SER A 70 15.11 -5.92 2.49
C SER A 70 15.98 -6.78 1.56
N THR A 71 15.46 -7.90 1.07
CA THR A 71 16.18 -8.78 0.13
C THR A 71 16.39 -8.07 -1.22
N GLU A 72 15.37 -7.41 -1.75
CA GLU A 72 15.49 -6.63 -2.99
C GLU A 72 16.46 -5.45 -2.82
N ILE A 73 16.39 -4.74 -1.69
CA ILE A 73 17.33 -3.66 -1.36
C ILE A 73 18.77 -4.18 -1.28
N ALA A 74 18.98 -5.34 -0.68
CA ALA A 74 20.32 -5.94 -0.61
C ALA A 74 20.86 -6.37 -1.96
N ALA A 75 19.98 -6.81 -2.87
CA ALA A 75 20.35 -7.26 -4.22
C ALA A 75 20.60 -6.10 -5.20
N HIS A 76 19.83 -5.02 -5.11
CA HIS A 76 19.77 -3.97 -6.13
C HIS A 76 20.21 -2.59 -5.61
N GLY A 77 20.28 -2.42 -4.29
CA GLY A 77 20.54 -1.14 -3.63
C GLY A 77 19.25 -0.34 -3.38
N ALA A 78 19.19 0.30 -2.22
CA ALA A 78 18.00 1.07 -1.80
C ALA A 78 17.52 2.12 -2.83
N PRO A 79 18.40 2.85 -3.55
CA PRO A 79 17.96 3.81 -4.55
C PRO A 79 17.21 3.22 -5.76
N HIS A 80 17.30 1.91 -5.96
CA HIS A 80 16.70 1.19 -7.09
C HIS A 80 15.50 0.33 -6.70
N VAL A 81 15.04 0.42 -5.45
CA VAL A 81 13.88 -0.37 -4.97
C VAL A 81 12.82 0.57 -4.46
N SER A 82 11.63 0.50 -5.03
CA SER A 82 10.45 1.23 -4.61
C SER A 82 9.30 0.28 -4.28
N VAL A 83 8.30 0.78 -3.58
CA VAL A 83 7.13 -0.02 -3.17
C VAL A 83 5.85 0.67 -3.63
N ILE A 84 4.91 -0.09 -4.17
CA ILE A 84 3.54 0.37 -4.41
C ILE A 84 2.57 -0.63 -3.80
N GLY A 85 1.46 -0.13 -3.22
CA GLY A 85 0.40 -0.99 -2.71
C GLY A 85 -0.94 -0.30 -2.72
N ASP A 86 -1.99 -1.07 -3.06
CA ASP A 86 -3.37 -0.61 -3.06
C ASP A 86 -4.18 -1.23 -1.92
N SER A 87 -5.12 -0.48 -1.35
CA SER A 87 -6.07 -1.01 -0.36
C SER A 87 -5.38 -1.77 0.80
N ALA A 88 -5.65 -3.06 0.96
CA ALA A 88 -4.96 -3.97 1.89
C ALA A 88 -3.46 -4.08 1.59
N GLY A 89 -3.04 -3.98 0.32
CA GLY A 89 -1.63 -3.92 -0.07
C GLY A 89 -0.97 -2.61 0.36
N GLY A 90 -1.72 -1.50 0.35
CA GLY A 90 -1.27 -0.22 0.88
C GLY A 90 -1.09 -0.24 2.41
N ASN A 91 -1.97 -0.96 3.13
CA ASN A 91 -1.77 -1.29 4.55
C ASN A 91 -0.44 -2.03 4.75
N LEU A 92 -0.26 -3.13 4.03
CA LEU A 92 0.91 -4.00 4.17
C LEU A 92 2.21 -3.28 3.77
N ALA A 93 2.18 -2.39 2.78
CA ALA A 93 3.32 -1.58 2.37
C ALA A 93 3.78 -0.64 3.50
N LEU A 94 2.84 0.11 4.07
CA LEU A 94 3.15 1.06 5.15
C LEU A 94 3.57 0.33 6.43
N ALA A 95 2.83 -0.72 6.83
CA ALA A 95 3.18 -1.52 8.01
C ALA A 95 4.57 -2.18 7.88
N ALA A 96 4.93 -2.69 6.69
CA ALA A 96 6.25 -3.25 6.43
C ALA A 96 7.35 -2.19 6.51
N ALA A 97 7.13 -0.99 5.96
CA ALA A 97 8.08 0.11 6.04
C ALA A 97 8.30 0.59 7.50
N GLU A 98 7.23 0.72 8.29
CA GLU A 98 7.31 1.03 9.72
C GLU A 98 8.05 -0.06 10.50
N TYR A 99 7.79 -1.33 10.19
CA TYR A 99 8.49 -2.47 10.75
C TYR A 99 9.99 -2.42 10.45
N MET A 100 10.39 -2.14 9.20
CA MET A 100 11.79 -1.99 8.78
C MET A 100 12.48 -0.87 9.55
N VAL A 101 11.85 0.31 9.65
CA VAL A 101 12.39 1.43 10.44
C VAL A 101 12.59 1.04 11.90
N ALA A 102 11.59 0.41 12.51
CA ALA A 102 11.65 -0.01 13.92
C ALA A 102 12.79 -1.02 14.20
N HIS A 103 13.19 -1.81 13.20
CA HIS A 103 14.29 -2.78 13.30
C HIS A 103 15.63 -2.25 12.80
N GLY A 104 15.68 -1.00 12.30
CA GLY A 104 16.92 -0.38 11.79
C GLY A 104 17.33 -0.92 10.42
N ASP A 105 16.40 -1.51 9.69
CA ASP A 105 16.63 -1.98 8.32
C ASP A 105 16.61 -0.80 7.32
N PRO A 106 17.35 -0.90 6.20
CA PRO A 106 17.26 0.08 5.12
C PRO A 106 15.84 0.11 4.53
N VAL A 107 15.32 1.31 4.26
CA VAL A 107 14.01 1.50 3.62
C VAL A 107 14.14 1.68 2.11
N PRO A 108 13.07 1.44 1.32
CA PRO A 108 13.08 1.65 -0.13
C PRO A 108 13.27 3.14 -0.50
N ALA A 109 13.56 3.42 -1.77
CA ALA A 109 13.74 4.78 -2.30
C ALA A 109 12.49 5.63 -2.15
N SER A 110 11.33 5.02 -2.39
CA SER A 110 10.02 5.67 -2.30
C SER A 110 8.89 4.64 -2.09
N MET A 111 7.73 5.15 -1.72
CA MET A 111 6.51 4.34 -1.55
C MET A 111 5.28 5.07 -2.10
N VAL A 112 4.45 4.36 -2.86
CA VAL A 112 3.15 4.85 -3.33
C VAL A 112 2.02 4.02 -2.73
N LEU A 113 1.06 4.68 -2.12
CA LEU A 113 -0.10 4.05 -1.48
C LEU A 113 -1.39 4.49 -2.18
N LEU A 114 -2.10 3.53 -2.77
CA LEU A 114 -3.36 3.76 -3.46
C LEU A 114 -4.52 3.34 -2.56
N SER A 115 -5.39 4.28 -2.17
CA SER A 115 -6.54 4.00 -1.30
C SER A 115 -6.21 3.10 -0.09
N PRO A 116 -5.14 3.37 0.69
CA PRO A 116 -4.63 2.44 1.69
C PRO A 116 -5.62 2.19 2.85
N TRP A 117 -5.73 0.94 3.29
CA TRP A 117 -6.53 0.58 4.48
C TRP A 117 -5.71 0.76 5.77
N LEU A 118 -5.74 1.94 6.35
CA LEU A 118 -4.85 2.38 7.41
C LEU A 118 -5.27 1.95 8.82
N ASP A 119 -6.57 1.98 9.13
CA ASP A 119 -7.17 1.39 10.33
C ASP A 119 -8.11 0.25 9.92
N VAL A 120 -7.67 -0.99 10.14
CA VAL A 120 -8.51 -2.15 9.76
C VAL A 120 -9.74 -2.30 10.68
N GLY A 121 -9.75 -1.61 11.81
CA GLY A 121 -10.93 -1.48 12.69
C GLY A 121 -12.01 -0.58 12.12
N MET A 122 -11.70 0.25 11.12
CA MET A 122 -12.61 1.24 10.53
C MET A 122 -13.37 2.00 11.61
N THR A 123 -12.63 2.54 12.57
CA THR A 123 -13.20 3.15 13.79
C THR A 123 -13.46 4.64 13.66
N ASN A 124 -12.97 5.27 12.59
CA ASN A 124 -13.14 6.70 12.36
C ASN A 124 -14.62 7.06 12.17
N PRO A 125 -15.21 7.91 13.03
CA PRO A 125 -16.63 8.26 12.95
C PRO A 125 -17.02 8.96 11.64
N SER A 126 -16.07 9.59 10.95
CA SER A 126 -16.33 10.27 9.67
C SER A 126 -16.66 9.29 8.53
N ILE A 127 -16.32 8.02 8.67
CA ILE A 127 -16.68 6.96 7.71
C ILE A 127 -18.21 6.90 7.51
N ALA A 128 -18.99 7.15 8.55
CA ALA A 128 -20.46 7.14 8.48
C ALA A 128 -21.03 8.18 7.50
N PHE A 129 -20.27 9.17 7.11
CA PHE A 129 -20.68 10.24 6.17
C PHE A 129 -20.18 10.00 4.73
N VAL A 130 -19.37 8.97 4.50
CA VAL A 130 -18.87 8.61 3.18
C VAL A 130 -19.88 7.73 2.45
N GLN A 131 -20.20 8.08 1.21
CA GLN A 131 -21.07 7.28 0.34
C GLN A 131 -20.24 6.38 -0.56
N ASP A 132 -19.64 5.37 0.05
CA ASP A 132 -18.80 4.41 -0.68
C ASP A 132 -19.66 3.35 -1.39
N PRO A 133 -19.52 3.21 -2.72
CA PRO A 133 -20.27 2.20 -3.46
C PRO A 133 -19.67 0.79 -3.39
N LEU A 134 -18.45 0.63 -2.85
CA LEU A 134 -17.69 -0.63 -2.94
C LEU A 134 -17.44 -1.28 -1.57
N LEU A 135 -17.09 -0.50 -0.54
CA LEU A 135 -16.61 -1.04 0.73
C LEU A 135 -17.67 -1.01 1.84
N PRO A 136 -18.23 -2.17 2.21
CA PRO A 136 -19.12 -2.26 3.36
C PRO A 136 -18.30 -2.29 4.68
N VAL A 137 -18.59 -1.35 5.60
CA VAL A 137 -17.85 -1.16 6.86
C VAL A 137 -17.88 -2.42 7.75
N GLY A 138 -19.05 -3.00 7.99
CA GLY A 138 -19.19 -4.15 8.89
C GLY A 138 -18.39 -5.38 8.46
N PRO A 139 -18.48 -5.83 7.20
CA PRO A 139 -17.61 -6.87 6.67
C PRO A 139 -16.12 -6.51 6.74
N GLY A 140 -15.74 -5.26 6.45
CA GLY A 140 -14.35 -4.78 6.59
C GLY A 140 -13.84 -4.96 8.01
N GLN A 141 -14.58 -4.53 9.02
CA GLN A 141 -14.20 -4.71 10.43
C GLN A 141 -13.99 -6.17 10.82
N LEU A 142 -14.81 -7.10 10.29
CA LEU A 142 -14.62 -8.53 10.54
C LEU A 142 -13.32 -9.04 9.92
N LEU A 143 -13.04 -8.68 8.67
CA LEU A 143 -11.79 -9.05 8.01
C LEU A 143 -10.57 -8.44 8.69
N GLY A 144 -10.65 -7.19 9.13
CA GLY A 144 -9.59 -6.54 9.91
C GLY A 144 -9.28 -7.26 11.21
N LYS A 145 -10.30 -7.78 11.88
CA LYS A 145 -10.12 -8.61 13.10
C LYS A 145 -9.47 -9.96 12.80
N GLU A 146 -9.85 -10.62 11.71
CA GLU A 146 -9.22 -11.87 11.28
C GLU A 146 -7.74 -11.63 10.86
N TRP A 147 -7.47 -10.53 10.16
CA TRP A 147 -6.11 -10.11 9.79
C TRP A 147 -5.23 -9.86 11.03
N ALA A 148 -5.79 -9.26 12.07
CA ALA A 148 -5.07 -9.02 13.32
C ALA A 148 -4.57 -10.31 13.98
N GLY A 149 -5.28 -11.42 13.82
CA GLY A 149 -4.94 -12.67 14.47
C GLY A 149 -4.89 -12.53 16.00
N ASN A 150 -3.71 -12.68 16.57
CA ASN A 150 -3.47 -12.55 18.02
C ASN A 150 -3.05 -11.13 18.46
N LEU A 151 -2.85 -10.22 17.51
CA LEU A 151 -2.48 -8.83 17.80
C LEU A 151 -3.72 -7.98 18.08
N SER A 152 -3.52 -6.81 18.71
CA SER A 152 -4.57 -5.80 18.80
C SER A 152 -4.87 -5.26 17.39
N VAL A 153 -6.13 -4.94 17.10
CA VAL A 153 -6.53 -4.23 15.88
C VAL A 153 -5.78 -2.89 15.74
N THR A 154 -5.43 -2.25 16.85
CA THR A 154 -4.65 -1.00 16.90
C THR A 154 -3.13 -1.22 16.96
N ASN A 155 -2.64 -2.45 16.84
CA ASN A 155 -1.20 -2.68 16.69
C ASN A 155 -0.72 -2.11 15.36
N PRO A 156 0.42 -1.39 15.27
CA PRO A 156 0.94 -0.82 14.02
C PRO A 156 1.11 -1.84 12.89
N GLU A 157 1.50 -3.07 13.17
CA GLU A 157 1.56 -4.12 12.14
C GLU A 157 0.19 -4.46 11.53
N VAL A 158 -0.90 -4.21 12.28
CA VAL A 158 -2.28 -4.46 11.85
C VAL A 158 -2.90 -3.22 11.20
N SER A 159 -2.77 -2.09 11.88
CA SER A 159 -3.30 -0.80 11.47
C SER A 159 -2.17 0.24 11.52
N PRO A 160 -1.47 0.46 10.40
CA PRO A 160 -0.31 1.34 10.34
C PRO A 160 -0.64 2.82 10.61
N LEU A 161 -1.92 3.20 10.63
CA LEU A 161 -2.33 4.52 11.12
C LEU A 161 -1.81 4.82 12.53
N TYR A 162 -1.62 3.79 13.36
CA TYR A 162 -1.14 3.93 14.75
C TYR A 162 0.36 3.75 14.89
N GLY A 163 1.09 3.65 13.77
CA GLY A 163 2.53 3.48 13.74
C GLY A 163 3.32 4.77 13.78
N SER A 164 4.62 4.68 13.60
CA SER A 164 5.52 5.83 13.60
C SER A 164 5.88 6.22 12.18
N LEU A 165 5.63 7.48 11.83
CA LEU A 165 5.98 8.04 10.52
C LEU A 165 7.43 8.52 10.43
N ASN A 166 8.20 8.44 11.53
CA ASN A 166 9.59 8.87 11.56
C ASN A 166 10.48 7.86 10.81
N GLY A 167 11.31 8.36 9.90
CA GLY A 167 12.27 7.53 9.17
C GLY A 167 11.69 6.80 7.95
N LEU A 168 10.43 7.00 7.65
CA LEU A 168 9.81 6.47 6.42
C LEU A 168 10.44 7.11 5.17
N PRO A 169 10.44 6.39 4.03
CA PRO A 169 10.85 6.94 2.75
C PRO A 169 9.88 8.02 2.26
N PRO A 170 10.24 8.82 1.24
CA PRO A 170 9.27 9.62 0.50
C PRO A 170 8.04 8.78 0.13
N THR A 171 6.87 9.22 0.57
CA THR A 171 5.61 8.44 0.45
C THR A 171 4.53 9.30 -0.20
N TYR A 172 3.86 8.74 -1.20
CA TYR A 172 2.82 9.39 -1.98
C TYR A 172 1.51 8.64 -1.81
N VAL A 173 0.47 9.33 -1.35
CA VAL A 173 -0.81 8.72 -0.98
C VAL A 173 -1.92 9.25 -1.88
N TYR A 174 -2.62 8.34 -2.54
CA TYR A 174 -3.77 8.65 -3.39
C TYR A 174 -5.05 8.16 -2.74
N SER A 175 -6.06 9.02 -2.63
CA SER A 175 -7.34 8.67 -2.01
C SER A 175 -8.49 9.43 -2.68
N GLY A 176 -9.66 8.79 -2.73
CA GLY A 176 -10.90 9.37 -3.26
C GLY A 176 -11.89 9.70 -2.14
N ASN A 177 -12.66 10.78 -2.25
CA ASN A 177 -13.59 11.16 -1.19
C ASN A 177 -14.91 10.35 -1.14
N LEU A 178 -15.11 9.43 -2.08
CA LEU A 178 -16.18 8.40 -2.04
C LEU A 178 -15.66 7.03 -1.60
N ASP A 179 -14.51 7.00 -0.91
CA ASP A 179 -13.87 5.82 -0.36
C ASP A 179 -13.98 5.84 1.17
N SER A 180 -14.53 4.81 1.77
CA SER A 180 -14.68 4.67 3.24
C SER A 180 -13.35 4.69 3.99
N LEU A 181 -12.23 4.48 3.31
CA LEU A 181 -10.88 4.54 3.89
C LEU A 181 -10.31 5.97 3.89
N SER A 182 -10.90 6.89 3.11
CA SER A 182 -10.40 8.26 2.98
C SER A 182 -10.37 9.08 4.28
N PRO A 183 -11.29 8.92 5.24
CA PRO A 183 -11.19 9.64 6.52
C PRO A 183 -9.91 9.35 7.29
N ASP A 184 -9.38 8.13 7.20
CA ASP A 184 -8.13 7.75 7.86
C ASP A 184 -6.91 8.29 7.09
N VAL A 185 -7.00 8.43 5.77
CA VAL A 185 -5.98 9.13 4.97
C VAL A 185 -5.87 10.61 5.39
N LEU A 186 -6.99 11.27 5.73
CA LEU A 186 -6.95 12.65 6.25
C LEU A 186 -6.30 12.72 7.64
N VAL A 187 -6.49 11.71 8.48
CA VAL A 187 -5.78 11.61 9.77
C VAL A 187 -4.29 11.43 9.52
N LEU A 188 -3.90 10.49 8.66
CA LEU A 188 -2.50 10.28 8.27
C LEU A 188 -1.85 11.57 7.74
N GLN A 189 -2.56 12.33 6.90
CA GLN A 189 -2.07 13.62 6.39
C GLN A 189 -1.78 14.62 7.52
N GLN A 190 -2.67 14.72 8.51
CA GLN A 190 -2.48 15.61 9.65
C GLN A 190 -1.30 15.17 10.52
N GLU A 191 -1.17 13.88 10.77
CA GLU A 191 -0.06 13.31 11.55
C GLU A 191 1.28 13.48 10.83
N ALA A 192 1.32 13.21 9.53
CA ALA A 192 2.52 13.42 8.70
C ALA A 192 2.98 14.88 8.74
N ALA A 193 2.05 15.84 8.61
CA ALA A 193 2.36 17.25 8.71
C ALA A 193 2.87 17.65 10.11
N ALA A 194 2.30 17.06 11.16
CA ALA A 194 2.68 17.35 12.55
C ALA A 194 4.11 16.92 12.90
N VAL A 195 4.56 15.80 12.31
CA VAL A 195 5.92 15.27 12.54
C VAL A 195 6.92 15.59 11.43
N GLY A 196 6.47 16.22 10.35
CA GLY A 196 7.31 16.56 9.19
C GLY A 196 7.74 15.32 8.40
N ALA A 197 6.90 14.28 8.35
CA ALA A 197 7.17 13.09 7.54
C ALA A 197 7.16 13.43 6.04
N PRO A 198 8.01 12.80 5.22
CA PRO A 198 8.12 13.10 3.79
C PRO A 198 6.96 12.48 3.00
N MET A 199 5.73 12.93 3.27
CA MET A 199 4.52 12.44 2.65
C MET A 199 3.82 13.48 1.80
N SER A 200 3.31 13.08 0.64
CA SER A 200 2.50 13.88 -0.27
C SER A 200 1.15 13.20 -0.51
N PHE A 201 0.09 13.99 -0.71
CA PHE A 201 -1.28 13.46 -0.79
C PHE A 201 -2.02 13.99 -2.02
N VAL A 202 -2.64 13.09 -2.77
CA VAL A 202 -3.59 13.36 -3.84
C VAL A 202 -4.98 12.96 -3.36
N LEU A 203 -5.79 13.95 -3.00
CA LEU A 203 -7.16 13.74 -2.50
C LEU A 203 -8.15 14.10 -3.62
N ALA A 204 -8.63 13.07 -4.32
CA ALA A 204 -9.43 13.23 -5.53
C ALA A 204 -10.93 13.33 -5.21
N ASN A 205 -11.58 14.39 -5.69
CA ASN A 205 -13.00 14.58 -5.51
C ASN A 205 -13.82 13.72 -6.48
N GLY A 206 -14.87 13.06 -5.97
CA GLY A 206 -15.76 12.21 -6.76
C GLY A 206 -15.18 10.81 -7.05
N GLN A 207 -14.01 10.48 -6.52
CA GLN A 207 -13.35 9.21 -6.76
C GLN A 207 -13.68 8.19 -5.67
N ILE A 208 -13.83 6.93 -6.10
CA ILE A 208 -14.18 5.76 -5.27
C ILE A 208 -12.91 5.06 -4.77
N HIS A 209 -13.08 4.00 -3.99
CA HIS A 209 -11.99 3.11 -3.58
C HIS A 209 -11.23 2.55 -4.78
N ASP A 210 -9.89 2.52 -4.71
CA ASP A 210 -8.97 2.04 -5.75
C ASP A 210 -9.23 2.64 -7.15
N TRP A 211 -9.67 3.89 -7.20
CA TRP A 211 -10.03 4.58 -8.44
C TRP A 211 -8.90 4.63 -9.48
N ILE A 212 -7.64 4.61 -9.06
CA ILE A 212 -6.48 4.55 -9.96
C ILE A 212 -6.53 3.26 -10.81
N LEU A 213 -6.89 2.12 -10.19
CA LEU A 213 -6.97 0.83 -10.87
C LEU A 213 -8.32 0.57 -11.54
N LEU A 214 -9.41 1.13 -10.98
CA LEU A 214 -10.77 0.68 -11.30
C LEU A 214 -11.55 1.65 -12.20
N THR A 215 -11.07 2.88 -12.43
CA THR A 215 -11.81 3.88 -13.19
C THR A 215 -11.08 4.32 -14.45
N LEU A 216 -11.82 4.96 -15.37
CA LEU A 216 -11.26 5.54 -16.59
C LEU A 216 -10.37 6.77 -16.32
N ASP A 217 -10.48 7.36 -15.13
CA ASP A 217 -9.65 8.49 -14.71
C ASP A 217 -8.28 8.05 -14.16
N GLY A 218 -8.16 6.80 -13.73
CA GLY A 218 -6.92 6.27 -13.16
C GLY A 218 -5.70 6.34 -14.09
N PRO A 219 -5.82 5.91 -15.36
CA PRO A 219 -4.67 5.82 -16.27
C PRO A 219 -3.89 7.12 -16.48
N GLN A 220 -4.50 8.30 -16.32
CA GLN A 220 -3.79 9.57 -16.46
C GLN A 220 -2.79 9.85 -15.34
N TYR A 221 -2.88 9.14 -14.21
CA TYR A 221 -2.00 9.32 -13.05
C TYR A 221 -0.77 8.40 -13.06
N TRP A 222 -0.77 7.33 -13.87
CA TRP A 222 0.36 6.41 -13.91
C TRP A 222 1.70 7.10 -14.25
N PRO A 223 1.80 8.06 -15.19
CA PRO A 223 3.07 8.74 -15.44
C PRO A 223 3.61 9.52 -14.22
N GLN A 224 2.73 10.06 -13.37
CA GLN A 224 3.13 10.70 -12.12
C GLN A 224 3.56 9.64 -11.09
N ILE A 225 2.83 8.54 -10.97
CA ILE A 225 3.13 7.42 -10.08
C ILE A 225 4.49 6.81 -10.44
N ASP A 226 4.76 6.59 -11.73
CA ASP A 226 6.04 6.07 -12.21
C ASP A 226 7.20 7.01 -11.82
N GLN A 227 7.02 8.33 -11.97
CA GLN A 227 7.99 9.32 -11.53
C GLN A 227 8.18 9.31 -10.00
N GLU A 228 7.11 9.15 -9.22
CA GLU A 228 7.14 9.08 -7.75
C GLU A 228 7.81 7.79 -7.25
N LEU A 229 7.72 6.70 -8.03
CA LEU A 229 8.46 5.46 -7.81
C LEU A 229 9.93 5.55 -8.26
N GLY A 230 10.30 6.58 -9.01
CA GLY A 230 11.65 6.77 -9.51
C GLY A 230 12.02 5.90 -10.72
N ILE A 231 11.02 5.50 -11.52
CA ILE A 231 11.18 4.57 -12.65
C ILE A 231 10.77 5.19 -13.99
#